data_e7f06ba7fa72da74807ad73051faff02
#
_entry.id   e7f06ba7fa72da74807ad73051faff02
#
_cell.length_a   1.000
_cell.length_b   1.000
_cell.length_c   1.000
_cell.angle_alpha   90.00
_cell.angle_beta   90.00
_cell.angle_gamma   90.00
#
_symmetry.space_group_name_H-M   'P 1'
#
loop_
_entity.id
_entity.type
_entity.pdbx_description
1 polymer ?
#
loop_
_entity_poly.entity_id
_entity_poly.type
_entity_poly.pdbx_seq_one_letter_code
_entity_poly.pdbx_strand_id
1 'polypeptide(L)'
;KIHTNLNKQEIYEKVLTIIKDVGLQEEHLNRYPHEFSGGQRQRIGIARSLVLDPKFIIADEPVSALDVTIQAQILNLILELKEKYSLTILFISHDLSVINQIADRVMVMYLGHIVEVASTKNLFSNPKHPYTKSLIETAPQIFRKNKNKILLKGDIPSPINPPSGCVFRTRCPNPSHECKEGKIEMGLIEVATDHWVDQCCVHCN
;
A
#
# COMPACT_ATOMS: atom_id res chain seq x y z
N LYS A 1 0.04 29.00 -10.99
CA LYS A 1 -0.86 30.01 -11.59
C LYS A 1 -2.16 29.43 -12.14
N ILE A 2 -2.16 28.19 -12.66
CA ILE A 2 -3.37 27.60 -13.29
C ILE A 2 -4.41 27.18 -12.23
N HIS A 3 -3.96 26.77 -11.05
CA HIS A 3 -4.83 26.21 -10.00
C HIS A 3 -4.98 27.09 -8.77
N THR A 4 -4.35 28.25 -8.72
CA THR A 4 -4.40 29.16 -7.56
C THR A 4 -4.42 30.63 -8.01
N ASN A 5 -5.04 31.50 -7.21
CA ASN A 5 -5.03 32.96 -7.42
C ASN A 5 -3.83 33.66 -6.77
N LEU A 6 -2.83 32.90 -6.34
CA LEU A 6 -1.65 33.41 -5.67
C LEU A 6 -0.74 34.19 -6.62
N ASN A 7 -0.14 35.27 -6.14
CA ASN A 7 0.88 36.01 -6.86
C ASN A 7 2.23 35.24 -6.87
N LYS A 8 3.22 35.76 -7.59
CA LYS A 8 4.53 35.05 -7.74
C LYS A 8 5.27 34.89 -6.40
N GLN A 9 5.20 35.88 -5.54
CA GLN A 9 5.86 35.89 -4.24
C GLN A 9 5.21 34.87 -3.30
N GLU A 10 3.89 34.85 -3.23
CA GLU A 10 3.13 33.90 -2.43
C GLU A 10 3.37 32.44 -2.88
N ILE A 11 3.46 32.21 -4.20
CA ILE A 11 3.80 30.89 -4.76
C ILE A 11 5.21 30.48 -4.31
N TYR A 12 6.19 31.38 -4.39
CA TYR A 12 7.56 31.11 -3.99
C TYR A 12 7.64 30.75 -2.49
N GLU A 13 7.02 31.56 -1.62
CA GLU A 13 6.99 31.32 -0.18
C GLU A 13 6.34 29.98 0.18
N LYS A 14 5.24 29.65 -0.49
CA LYS A 14 4.57 28.35 -0.33
C LYS A 14 5.46 27.20 -0.74
N VAL A 15 6.10 27.27 -1.89
CA VAL A 15 7.01 26.24 -2.38
C VAL A 15 8.19 26.09 -1.43
N LEU A 16 8.77 27.21 -0.96
CA LEU A 16 9.88 27.20 -0.02
C LEU A 16 9.51 26.53 1.32
N THR A 17 8.31 26.80 1.82
CA THR A 17 7.80 26.15 3.04
C THR A 17 7.72 24.63 2.85
N ILE A 18 7.11 24.16 1.76
CA ILE A 18 6.96 22.74 1.48
C ILE A 18 8.34 22.07 1.27
N ILE A 19 9.27 22.71 0.58
CA ILE A 19 10.64 22.21 0.38
C ILE A 19 11.35 22.00 1.73
N LYS A 20 11.21 22.93 2.66
CA LYS A 20 11.74 22.79 4.03
C LYS A 20 11.04 21.67 4.79
N ASP A 21 9.73 21.52 4.63
CA ASP A 21 8.94 20.47 5.28
C ASP A 21 9.32 19.06 4.84
N VAL A 22 9.74 18.89 3.59
CA VAL A 22 10.27 17.61 3.12
C VAL A 22 11.76 17.42 3.42
N GLY A 23 12.38 18.32 4.22
CA GLY A 23 13.78 18.23 4.64
C GLY A 23 14.78 18.57 3.54
N LEU A 24 14.39 19.43 2.59
CA LEU A 24 15.28 19.98 1.57
C LEU A 24 15.61 21.45 1.87
N GLN A 25 16.64 21.99 1.23
CA GLN A 25 17.11 23.36 1.40
C GLN A 25 16.68 24.24 0.22
N GLU A 26 16.63 25.54 0.42
CA GLU A 26 16.26 26.53 -0.61
C GLU A 26 17.16 26.44 -1.86
N GLU A 27 18.45 26.18 -1.69
CA GLU A 27 19.41 25.99 -2.78
C GLU A 27 18.99 24.88 -3.76
N HIS A 28 18.21 23.91 -3.29
CA HIS A 28 17.73 22.81 -4.10
C HIS A 28 16.69 23.24 -5.16
N LEU A 29 16.06 24.42 -5.00
CA LEU A 29 15.10 24.94 -5.97
C LEU A 29 15.68 25.21 -7.36
N ASN A 30 17.00 25.45 -7.42
CA ASN A 30 17.70 25.80 -8.66
C ASN A 30 18.47 24.61 -9.28
N ARG A 31 18.38 23.42 -8.71
CA ARG A 31 19.07 22.21 -9.20
C ARG A 31 18.25 21.44 -10.23
N TYR A 32 18.94 20.74 -11.11
CA TYR A 32 18.34 19.84 -12.07
C TYR A 32 18.11 18.44 -11.47
N PRO A 33 17.14 17.66 -12.00
CA PRO A 33 16.80 16.34 -11.44
C PRO A 33 17.98 15.35 -11.30
N HIS A 34 18.96 15.41 -12.20
CA HIS A 34 20.14 14.55 -12.18
C HIS A 34 21.15 14.88 -11.06
N GLU A 35 21.01 16.06 -10.45
CA GLU A 35 21.88 16.50 -9.34
C GLU A 35 21.39 16.04 -7.96
N PHE A 36 20.26 15.27 -7.92
CA PHE A 36 19.67 14.79 -6.69
C PHE A 36 19.89 13.28 -6.50
N SER A 37 20.12 12.87 -5.24
CA SER A 37 20.07 11.47 -4.84
C SER A 37 18.67 10.87 -5.00
N GLY A 38 18.55 9.53 -4.97
CA GLY A 38 17.25 8.84 -5.01
C GLY A 38 16.28 9.32 -3.95
N GLY A 39 16.72 9.40 -2.70
CA GLY A 39 15.91 9.88 -1.58
C GLY A 39 15.53 11.36 -1.72
N GLN A 40 16.42 12.22 -2.24
CA GLN A 40 16.07 13.61 -2.50
C GLN A 40 15.05 13.75 -3.62
N ARG A 41 15.14 12.98 -4.71
CA ARG A 41 14.13 12.94 -5.77
C ARG A 41 12.76 12.51 -5.22
N GLN A 42 12.73 11.54 -4.31
CA GLN A 42 11.51 11.10 -3.65
C GLN A 42 10.89 12.22 -2.80
N ARG A 43 11.70 12.95 -2.03
CA ARG A 43 11.26 14.13 -1.25
C ARG A 43 10.68 15.23 -2.15
N ILE A 44 11.26 15.47 -3.33
CA ILE A 44 10.71 16.40 -4.33
C ILE A 44 9.37 15.89 -4.88
N GLY A 45 9.24 14.59 -5.14
CA GLY A 45 7.98 13.97 -5.55
C GLY A 45 6.86 14.19 -4.52
N ILE A 46 7.18 13.99 -3.23
CA ILE A 46 6.26 14.25 -2.12
C ILE A 46 5.91 15.75 -2.05
N ALA A 47 6.90 16.65 -2.11
CA ALA A 47 6.68 18.09 -2.11
C ALA A 47 5.74 18.53 -3.23
N ARG A 48 5.92 17.98 -4.43
CA ARG A 48 5.07 18.25 -5.59
C ARG A 48 3.61 17.83 -5.35
N SER A 49 3.36 16.73 -4.66
CA SER A 49 2.00 16.29 -4.35
C SER A 49 1.30 17.21 -3.34
N LEU A 50 2.05 17.91 -2.48
CA LEU A 50 1.53 18.78 -1.42
C LEU A 50 1.21 20.21 -1.89
N VAL A 51 1.80 20.65 -2.99
CA VAL A 51 1.77 22.07 -3.40
C VAL A 51 0.37 22.66 -3.60
N LEU A 52 -0.63 21.82 -3.88
CA LEU A 52 -2.03 22.21 -4.09
C LEU A 52 -2.93 21.99 -2.86
N ASP A 53 -2.37 21.79 -1.68
CA ASP A 53 -3.09 21.55 -0.42
C ASP A 53 -4.10 20.39 -0.54
N PRO A 54 -3.69 19.20 -1.01
CA PRO A 54 -4.60 18.08 -1.17
C PRO A 54 -5.10 17.61 0.19
N LYS A 55 -6.31 17.05 0.23
CA LYS A 55 -6.81 16.27 1.38
C LYS A 55 -6.53 14.78 1.25
N PHE A 56 -6.27 14.34 0.02
CA PHE A 56 -6.05 12.93 -0.31
C PHE A 56 -4.87 12.78 -1.27
N ILE A 57 -3.97 11.85 -0.96
CA ILE A 57 -2.79 11.53 -1.77
C ILE A 57 -2.78 10.04 -2.07
N ILE A 58 -2.45 9.69 -3.31
CA ILE A 58 -2.13 8.30 -3.70
C ILE A 58 -0.59 8.19 -3.79
N ALA A 59 -0.04 7.33 -2.95
CA ALA A 59 1.39 7.01 -2.92
C ALA A 59 1.58 5.59 -3.47
N ASP A 60 1.93 5.51 -4.75
CA ASP A 60 2.13 4.24 -5.45
C ASP A 60 3.61 3.85 -5.38
N GLU A 61 3.91 2.79 -4.63
CA GLU A 61 5.25 2.26 -4.36
C GLU A 61 6.32 3.32 -4.01
N PRO A 62 6.03 4.26 -3.09
CA PRO A 62 6.88 5.45 -2.91
C PRO A 62 8.27 5.17 -2.34
N VAL A 63 8.56 3.93 -1.92
CA VAL A 63 9.84 3.56 -1.31
C VAL A 63 10.51 2.33 -1.93
N SER A 64 9.91 1.73 -2.96
CA SER A 64 10.35 0.45 -3.54
C SER A 64 11.76 0.48 -4.16
N ALA A 65 12.20 1.63 -4.66
CA ALA A 65 13.51 1.81 -5.31
C ALA A 65 14.59 2.39 -4.38
N LEU A 66 14.36 2.43 -3.06
CA LEU A 66 15.24 3.04 -2.08
C LEU A 66 15.92 1.97 -1.21
N ASP A 67 17.11 2.25 -0.72
CA ASP A 67 17.74 1.43 0.31
C ASP A 67 16.99 1.52 1.64
N VAL A 68 17.15 0.51 2.51
CA VAL A 68 16.40 0.35 3.76
C VAL A 68 16.49 1.58 4.67
N THR A 69 17.65 2.23 4.72
CA THR A 69 17.86 3.39 5.59
C THR A 69 17.09 4.60 5.08
N ILE A 70 17.17 4.88 3.79
CA ILE A 70 16.44 5.99 3.15
C ILE A 70 14.94 5.69 3.14
N GLN A 71 14.54 4.43 2.94
CA GLN A 71 13.13 4.00 3.05
C GLN A 71 12.53 4.36 4.41
N ALA A 72 13.20 4.04 5.52
CA ALA A 72 12.74 4.39 6.86
C ALA A 72 12.60 5.93 7.05
N GLN A 73 13.55 6.71 6.52
CA GLN A 73 13.47 8.17 6.57
C GLN A 73 12.27 8.74 5.79
N ILE A 74 11.97 8.18 4.60
CA ILE A 74 10.83 8.61 3.79
C ILE A 74 9.51 8.22 4.44
N LEU A 75 9.42 7.03 5.06
CA LEU A 75 8.22 6.61 5.78
C LEU A 75 7.92 7.53 6.97
N ASN A 76 8.93 7.86 7.77
CA ASN A 76 8.78 8.81 8.88
C ASN A 76 8.33 10.19 8.38
N LEU A 77 8.94 10.68 7.31
CA LEU A 77 8.54 11.94 6.68
C LEU A 77 7.07 11.91 6.24
N ILE A 78 6.62 10.82 5.61
CA ILE A 78 5.22 10.68 5.18
C ILE A 78 4.27 10.73 6.39
N LEU A 79 4.60 10.07 7.49
CA LEU A 79 3.82 10.12 8.73
C LEU A 79 3.76 11.52 9.34
N GLU A 80 4.88 12.23 9.41
CA GLU A 80 4.95 13.62 9.88
C GLU A 80 4.09 14.55 9.02
N LEU A 81 4.17 14.40 7.70
CA LEU A 81 3.38 15.21 6.76
C LEU A 81 1.89 14.85 6.81
N LYS A 82 1.54 13.57 7.01
CA LYS A 82 0.15 13.11 7.21
C LYS A 82 -0.48 13.85 8.38
N GLU A 83 0.20 13.94 9.51
CA GLU A 83 -0.28 14.66 10.69
C GLU A 83 -0.31 16.17 10.45
N LYS A 84 0.80 16.76 9.99
CA LYS A 84 0.94 18.20 9.79
C LYS A 84 -0.10 18.78 8.85
N TYR A 85 -0.40 18.08 7.75
CA TYR A 85 -1.33 18.53 6.70
C TYR A 85 -2.71 17.87 6.79
N SER A 86 -2.96 17.04 7.83
CA SER A 86 -4.22 16.30 8.01
C SER A 86 -4.61 15.50 6.77
N LEU A 87 -3.65 14.76 6.19
CA LEU A 87 -3.82 14.04 4.94
C LEU A 87 -4.48 12.68 5.14
N THR A 88 -5.33 12.31 4.19
CA THR A 88 -5.68 10.91 3.94
C THR A 88 -4.76 10.36 2.85
N ILE A 89 -4.14 9.21 3.08
CA ILE A 89 -3.16 8.63 2.14
C ILE A 89 -3.60 7.22 1.75
N LEU A 90 -3.76 6.97 0.44
CA LEU A 90 -3.80 5.63 -0.10
C LEU A 90 -2.37 5.20 -0.44
N PHE A 91 -1.80 4.33 0.39
CA PHE A 91 -0.44 3.86 0.26
C PHE A 91 -0.42 2.47 -0.40
N ILE A 92 0.19 2.34 -1.58
CA ILE A 92 0.30 1.08 -2.31
C ILE A 92 1.72 0.55 -2.16
N SER A 93 1.86 -0.70 -1.72
CA SER A 93 3.14 -1.38 -1.60
C SER A 93 2.98 -2.89 -1.66
N HIS A 94 4.01 -3.58 -2.13
CA HIS A 94 4.13 -5.03 -2.04
C HIS A 94 4.89 -5.48 -0.77
N ASP A 95 5.46 -4.55 0.00
CA ASP A 95 6.17 -4.85 1.26
C ASP A 95 5.25 -4.75 2.46
N LEU A 96 4.87 -5.90 3.01
CA LEU A 96 4.02 -5.99 4.19
C LEU A 96 4.64 -5.37 5.45
N SER A 97 5.98 -5.31 5.55
CA SER A 97 6.66 -4.70 6.69
C SER A 97 6.43 -3.20 6.69
N VAL A 98 6.47 -2.58 5.51
CA VAL A 98 6.14 -1.17 5.30
C VAL A 98 4.68 -0.89 5.64
N ILE A 99 3.77 -1.70 5.08
CA ILE A 99 2.32 -1.56 5.34
C ILE A 99 2.02 -1.65 6.83
N ASN A 100 2.64 -2.59 7.55
CA ASN A 100 2.43 -2.76 8.99
C ASN A 100 2.85 -1.53 9.82
N GLN A 101 3.79 -0.74 9.32
CA GLN A 101 4.28 0.46 10.00
C GLN A 101 3.43 1.72 9.73
N ILE A 102 2.88 1.85 8.52
CA ILE A 102 2.31 3.13 8.08
C ILE A 102 0.78 3.12 7.99
N ALA A 103 0.16 1.95 7.78
CA ALA A 103 -1.26 1.87 7.48
C ALA A 103 -2.13 1.68 8.73
N ASP A 104 -3.25 2.40 8.80
CA ASP A 104 -4.30 2.18 9.80
C ASP A 104 -5.20 1.00 9.41
N ARG A 105 -5.52 0.91 8.11
CA ARG A 105 -6.32 -0.15 7.48
C ARG A 105 -5.62 -0.67 6.24
N VAL A 106 -5.82 -1.94 5.95
CA VAL A 106 -5.18 -2.61 4.80
C VAL A 106 -6.24 -3.25 3.92
N MET A 107 -6.10 -3.05 2.62
CA MET A 107 -6.84 -3.77 1.58
C MET A 107 -5.87 -4.68 0.84
N VAL A 108 -6.12 -5.99 0.86
CA VAL A 108 -5.32 -6.96 0.11
C VAL A 108 -5.98 -7.19 -1.24
N MET A 109 -5.19 -7.03 -2.30
CA MET A 109 -5.64 -7.18 -3.68
C MET A 109 -4.99 -8.39 -4.35
N TYR A 110 -5.76 -9.15 -5.11
CA TYR A 110 -5.28 -10.24 -5.95
C TYR A 110 -5.97 -10.20 -7.33
N LEU A 111 -5.19 -10.17 -8.41
CA LEU A 111 -5.68 -10.06 -9.79
C LEU A 111 -6.73 -8.96 -10.00
N GLY A 112 -6.51 -7.77 -9.41
CA GLY A 112 -7.42 -6.63 -9.55
C GLY A 112 -8.65 -6.66 -8.62
N HIS A 113 -8.84 -7.71 -7.83
CA HIS A 113 -9.95 -7.84 -6.88
C HIS A 113 -9.48 -7.67 -5.44
N ILE A 114 -10.25 -6.95 -4.63
CA ILE A 114 -10.02 -6.86 -3.18
C ILE A 114 -10.50 -8.17 -2.56
N VAL A 115 -9.61 -8.88 -1.88
CA VAL A 115 -9.90 -10.19 -1.28
C VAL A 115 -10.04 -10.15 0.25
N GLU A 116 -9.45 -9.13 0.89
CA GLU A 116 -9.58 -8.93 2.33
C GLU A 116 -9.37 -7.46 2.70
N VAL A 117 -10.15 -6.94 3.65
CA VAL A 117 -10.03 -5.58 4.20
C VAL A 117 -10.15 -5.66 5.71
N ALA A 118 -9.18 -5.11 6.45
CA ALA A 118 -9.24 -5.04 7.90
C ALA A 118 -8.38 -3.91 8.46
N SER A 119 -8.50 -3.61 9.75
CA SER A 119 -7.49 -2.83 10.45
C SER A 119 -6.15 -3.56 10.37
N THR A 120 -5.05 -2.81 10.31
CA THR A 120 -3.69 -3.39 10.25
C THR A 120 -3.49 -4.44 11.33
N LYS A 121 -3.85 -4.11 12.58
CA LYS A 121 -3.75 -5.04 13.71
C LYS A 121 -4.49 -6.36 13.47
N ASN A 122 -5.74 -6.30 12.99
CA ASN A 122 -6.56 -7.50 12.76
C ASN A 122 -6.03 -8.31 11.59
N LEU A 123 -5.64 -7.66 10.49
CA LEU A 123 -5.09 -8.35 9.33
C LEU A 123 -3.84 -9.16 9.65
N PHE A 124 -2.90 -8.59 10.40
CA PHE A 124 -1.65 -9.26 10.74
C PHE A 124 -1.78 -10.29 11.85
N SER A 125 -2.75 -10.13 12.79
CA SER A 125 -2.97 -11.09 13.88
C SER A 125 -3.89 -12.25 13.51
N ASN A 126 -4.88 -12.02 12.65
CA ASN A 126 -5.92 -13.00 12.32
C ASN A 126 -6.39 -12.87 10.87
N PRO A 127 -5.49 -13.05 9.88
CA PRO A 127 -5.85 -13.02 8.46
C PRO A 127 -6.85 -14.12 8.14
N LYS A 128 -7.83 -13.83 7.30
CA LYS A 128 -8.90 -14.76 6.91
C LYS A 128 -8.64 -15.37 5.55
N HIS A 129 -8.30 -14.55 4.55
CA HIS A 129 -8.08 -15.03 3.20
C HIS A 129 -6.79 -15.84 3.09
N PRO A 130 -6.79 -17.01 2.41
CA PRO A 130 -5.58 -17.86 2.28
C PRO A 130 -4.40 -17.14 1.61
N TYR A 131 -4.67 -16.24 0.68
CA TYR A 131 -3.63 -15.41 0.06
C TYR A 131 -2.98 -14.46 1.08
N THR A 132 -3.78 -13.77 1.90
CA THR A 132 -3.27 -12.90 2.97
C THR A 132 -2.42 -13.67 3.97
N LYS A 133 -2.90 -14.86 4.38
CA LYS A 133 -2.14 -15.77 5.27
C LYS A 133 -0.77 -16.09 4.67
N SER A 134 -0.76 -16.49 3.40
CA SER A 134 0.49 -16.81 2.70
C SER A 134 1.44 -15.61 2.60
N LEU A 135 0.92 -14.42 2.29
CA LEU A 135 1.72 -13.20 2.23
C LEU A 135 2.38 -12.88 3.58
N ILE A 136 1.61 -12.94 4.68
CA ILE A 136 2.11 -12.66 6.03
C ILE A 136 3.14 -13.71 6.48
N GLU A 137 2.93 -14.98 6.15
CA GLU A 137 3.86 -16.05 6.51
C GLU A 137 5.17 -16.02 5.71
N THR A 138 5.12 -15.50 4.48
CA THR A 138 6.32 -15.37 3.63
C THR A 138 7.10 -14.08 3.87
N ALA A 139 6.47 -13.08 4.52
CA ALA A 139 7.15 -11.85 4.87
C ALA A 139 8.35 -12.12 5.81
N PRO A 140 9.50 -11.46 5.59
CA PRO A 140 10.66 -11.58 6.46
C PRO A 140 10.31 -11.12 7.89
N GLN A 141 10.22 -12.05 8.83
CA GLN A 141 9.98 -11.74 10.24
C GLN A 141 11.26 -11.97 11.05
N ILE A 142 11.79 -10.91 11.65
CA ILE A 142 13.07 -10.93 12.39
C ILE A 142 13.02 -11.90 13.60
N PHE A 143 11.83 -12.25 14.13
CA PHE A 143 11.69 -12.99 15.40
C PHE A 143 10.81 -14.24 15.37
N ARG A 144 10.22 -14.64 14.24
CA ARG A 144 9.44 -15.90 14.15
C ARG A 144 10.18 -16.96 13.33
N LYS A 145 10.59 -18.05 13.99
CA LYS A 145 10.91 -19.31 13.31
C LYS A 145 9.59 -19.93 12.83
N ASN A 146 9.19 -19.62 11.61
CA ASN A 146 8.01 -20.22 11.00
C ASN A 146 8.27 -21.72 10.72
N LYS A 147 7.59 -22.59 11.46
CA LYS A 147 7.67 -24.04 11.30
C LYS A 147 6.83 -24.56 10.10
N ASN A 148 5.83 -23.82 9.65
CA ASN A 148 4.93 -24.26 8.58
C ASN A 148 4.68 -23.10 7.60
N LYS A 149 5.46 -23.01 6.53
CA LYS A 149 5.18 -22.05 5.45
C LYS A 149 4.05 -22.61 4.58
N ILE A 150 2.96 -21.85 4.42
CA ILE A 150 1.93 -22.15 3.42
C ILE A 150 2.53 -21.80 2.05
N LEU A 151 3.02 -22.84 1.35
CA LEU A 151 3.46 -22.67 -0.03
C LEU A 151 2.24 -22.75 -0.95
N LEU A 152 1.91 -21.62 -1.56
CA LEU A 152 0.89 -21.60 -2.60
C LEU A 152 1.37 -22.40 -3.82
N LYS A 153 0.57 -23.37 -4.28
CA LYS A 153 0.87 -24.18 -5.45
C LYS A 153 0.36 -23.48 -6.72
N GLY A 154 1.05 -23.71 -7.83
CA GLY A 154 0.68 -23.22 -9.15
C GLY A 154 1.08 -21.76 -9.43
N ASP A 155 1.07 -21.41 -10.71
CA ASP A 155 1.42 -20.08 -11.21
C ASP A 155 0.27 -19.08 -10.99
N ILE A 156 0.59 -17.78 -11.04
CA ILE A 156 -0.42 -16.72 -11.00
C ILE A 156 -1.17 -16.75 -12.33
N PRO A 157 -2.52 -16.88 -12.33
CA PRO A 157 -3.28 -16.85 -13.56
C PRO A 157 -3.13 -15.53 -14.31
N SER A 158 -3.35 -15.56 -15.63
CA SER A 158 -3.30 -14.35 -16.43
C SER A 158 -4.40 -13.35 -16.00
N PRO A 159 -4.06 -12.07 -15.77
CA PRO A 159 -5.06 -11.05 -15.48
C PRO A 159 -5.97 -10.72 -16.68
N ILE A 160 -5.57 -11.11 -17.90
CA ILE A 160 -6.37 -10.89 -19.13
C ILE A 160 -7.57 -11.84 -19.16
N ASN A 161 -7.37 -13.10 -18.71
CA ASN A 161 -8.41 -14.12 -18.62
C ASN A 161 -8.41 -14.71 -17.20
N PRO A 162 -8.95 -13.97 -16.22
CA PRO A 162 -8.96 -14.45 -14.84
C PRO A 162 -9.90 -15.67 -14.70
N PRO A 163 -9.66 -16.54 -13.71
CA PRO A 163 -10.56 -17.63 -13.40
C PRO A 163 -11.97 -17.13 -13.11
N SER A 164 -13.00 -17.85 -13.56
CA SER A 164 -14.40 -17.57 -13.22
C SER A 164 -14.66 -17.70 -11.72
N GLY A 165 -15.58 -16.93 -11.18
CA GLY A 165 -15.86 -16.91 -9.74
C GLY A 165 -14.67 -16.39 -8.94
N CYS A 166 -14.28 -17.07 -7.86
CA CYS A 166 -13.14 -16.67 -7.05
C CYS A 166 -11.83 -16.74 -7.85
N VAL A 167 -11.20 -15.58 -8.10
CA VAL A 167 -9.94 -15.48 -8.88
C VAL A 167 -8.77 -16.21 -8.22
N PHE A 168 -8.84 -16.50 -6.91
CA PHE A 168 -7.81 -17.25 -6.18
C PHE A 168 -8.04 -18.75 -6.17
N ARG A 169 -9.16 -19.28 -6.68
CA ARG A 169 -9.56 -20.69 -6.58
C ARG A 169 -8.53 -21.70 -7.09
N THR A 170 -7.76 -21.34 -8.12
CA THR A 170 -6.73 -22.21 -8.71
C THR A 170 -5.50 -22.38 -7.82
N ARG A 171 -5.31 -21.50 -6.83
CA ARG A 171 -4.19 -21.51 -5.89
C ARG A 171 -4.63 -21.67 -4.44
N CYS A 172 -5.94 -21.70 -4.19
CA CYS A 172 -6.48 -21.90 -2.85
C CYS A 172 -6.09 -23.29 -2.32
N PRO A 173 -5.53 -23.42 -1.12
CA PRO A 173 -5.15 -24.72 -0.56
C PRO A 173 -6.37 -25.61 -0.27
N ASN A 174 -7.53 -25.02 0.07
CA ASN A 174 -8.75 -25.74 0.46
C ASN A 174 -9.98 -25.19 -0.30
N PRO A 175 -10.02 -25.27 -1.63
CA PRO A 175 -11.19 -24.80 -2.37
C PRO A 175 -12.37 -25.74 -2.19
N SER A 176 -13.57 -25.22 -1.86
CA SER A 176 -14.81 -26.00 -1.87
C SER A 176 -15.12 -26.52 -3.28
N HIS A 177 -16.06 -27.48 -3.39
CA HIS A 177 -16.48 -28.00 -4.70
C HIS A 177 -17.02 -26.89 -5.60
N GLU A 178 -17.91 -26.06 -5.10
CA GLU A 178 -18.49 -24.93 -5.84
C GLU A 178 -17.43 -23.88 -6.23
N CYS A 179 -16.45 -23.66 -5.34
CA CYS A 179 -15.33 -22.79 -5.63
C CYS A 179 -14.46 -23.33 -6.80
N LYS A 180 -14.19 -24.65 -6.83
CA LYS A 180 -13.46 -25.29 -7.93
C LYS A 180 -14.19 -25.17 -9.27
N GLU A 181 -15.50 -25.23 -9.26
CA GLU A 181 -16.34 -25.07 -10.45
C GLU A 181 -16.50 -23.60 -10.89
N GLY A 182 -16.02 -22.64 -10.08
CA GLY A 182 -16.12 -21.22 -10.40
C GLY A 182 -17.54 -20.65 -10.28
N LYS A 183 -18.36 -21.26 -9.44
CA LYS A 183 -19.77 -20.85 -9.22
C LYS A 183 -19.96 -19.79 -8.13
N ILE A 184 -18.97 -19.64 -7.23
CA ILE A 184 -19.04 -18.65 -6.15
C ILE A 184 -18.63 -17.29 -6.70
N GLU A 185 -19.53 -16.34 -6.70
CA GLU A 185 -19.25 -14.95 -7.05
C GLU A 185 -18.31 -14.32 -6.02
N MET A 186 -17.49 -13.36 -6.48
CA MET A 186 -16.65 -12.57 -5.60
C MET A 186 -17.46 -11.46 -4.94
N GLY A 187 -17.18 -11.20 -3.68
CA GLY A 187 -17.81 -10.12 -2.94
C GLY A 187 -17.32 -10.10 -1.50
N LEU A 188 -17.13 -8.92 -0.94
CA LEU A 188 -16.69 -8.78 0.44
C LEU A 188 -17.88 -8.94 1.39
N ILE A 189 -17.72 -9.79 2.40
CA ILE A 189 -18.65 -9.92 3.51
C ILE A 189 -17.95 -9.63 4.82
N GLU A 190 -18.64 -9.03 5.77
CA GLU A 190 -18.12 -8.75 7.08
C GLU A 190 -18.11 -10.02 7.93
N VAL A 191 -16.95 -10.43 8.41
CA VAL A 191 -16.76 -11.65 9.23
C VAL A 191 -16.43 -11.33 10.68
N ALA A 192 -16.09 -10.08 10.96
CA ALA A 192 -15.91 -9.52 12.31
C ALA A 192 -15.98 -7.99 12.17
N THR A 193 -16.12 -7.28 13.28
CA THR A 193 -16.14 -5.82 13.29
C THR A 193 -14.95 -5.24 12.52
N ASP A 194 -15.25 -4.46 11.47
CA ASP A 194 -14.24 -3.82 10.61
C ASP A 194 -13.30 -4.80 9.89
N HIS A 195 -13.78 -6.04 9.63
CA HIS A 195 -13.02 -7.08 8.94
C HIS A 195 -13.87 -7.75 7.87
N TRP A 196 -13.57 -7.49 6.61
CA TRP A 196 -14.24 -8.04 5.44
C TRP A 196 -13.32 -8.99 4.69
N VAL A 197 -13.88 -10.08 4.22
CA VAL A 197 -13.17 -11.06 3.39
C VAL A 197 -14.05 -11.47 2.21
N ASP A 198 -13.43 -11.90 1.13
CA ASP A 198 -14.18 -12.49 0.01
C ASP A 198 -15.05 -13.65 0.49
N GLN A 199 -16.34 -13.62 0.11
CA GLN A 199 -17.34 -14.59 0.57
C GLN A 199 -16.95 -16.04 0.29
N CYS A 200 -16.16 -16.31 -0.74
CA CYS A 200 -15.69 -17.67 -1.02
C CYS A 200 -14.90 -18.26 0.16
N CYS A 201 -14.23 -17.44 0.96
CA CYS A 201 -13.45 -17.91 2.11
C CYS A 201 -14.30 -18.42 3.27
N VAL A 202 -15.57 -18.04 3.34
CA VAL A 202 -16.51 -18.56 4.35
C VAL A 202 -16.97 -19.97 3.99
N HIS A 203 -16.97 -20.29 2.70
CA HIS A 203 -17.36 -21.61 2.17
C HIS A 203 -16.19 -22.59 2.01
N CYS A 204 -14.94 -22.13 2.24
CA CYS A 204 -13.71 -22.91 2.05
C CYS A 204 -13.07 -23.39 3.37
N ASN A 205 -13.86 -23.65 4.41
CA ASN A 205 -13.39 -24.19 5.69
C ASN A 205 -13.32 -25.71 5.69
#